data_ae791e63fab8d7ca36e196ae625e7835
#
_entry.id   ae791e63fab8d7ca36e196ae625e7835
#
_cell.length_a   1.000
_cell.length_b   1.000
_cell.length_c   1.000
_cell.angle_alpha   90.00
_cell.angle_beta   90.00
_cell.angle_gamma   90.00
#
_symmetry.space_group_name_H-M   'P 1'
#
loop_
_entity.id
_entity.type
_entity.pdbx_description
1 polymer ?
#
loop_
_entity_poly.entity_id
_entity_poly.type
_entity_poly.pdbx_seq_one_letter_code
_entity_poly.pdbx_strand_id
1 'polypeptide(L)'
;LFPKGSMEELYAVQAKGGRYEQVLATPAQFISFSEDGKTFLYQDRKGGENEWRKHHTSSITRDIWLYDTATGKHTQQTQWEGENRNPHFAKDGKSFYYLSEQGGTFNVWQMPIGKASEAKQVTSFKTHPVRFLSAADNGMLCFGYNGEIYTMQEKQQPKKLGIEIVSDDPTGKNNYFSVSSGSYGTVSPDGKMIATISRGELFVTAVDYPTTKRITQTAQSEVAPTFAADNRTIAYASERDGNWNIYTATVVRKDEPNLAYATLIEEKPLFKDNRIDRSYPQYSPDGKELAFVEGRCRLMVLDIKSGKVRQITDGSKHYSTTGYMHYSW
;
A
#
# COMPACT_ATOMS: atom_id res chain seq x y z
N LEU A 1 -6.73 19.70 -11.78
CA LEU A 1 -7.07 18.68 -12.79
C LEU A 1 -8.57 18.45 -12.79
N PHE A 2 -9.23 18.70 -13.92
CA PHE A 2 -10.65 18.42 -14.10
C PHE A 2 -10.76 17.23 -15.06
N PRO A 3 -11.25 16.08 -14.63
CA PRO A 3 -11.43 14.96 -15.53
C PRO A 3 -12.56 15.26 -16.51
N LYS A 4 -12.23 15.34 -17.79
CA LYS A 4 -13.21 15.14 -18.85
C LYS A 4 -13.08 13.70 -19.32
N GLY A 5 -14.01 12.87 -18.88
CA GLY A 5 -13.91 11.43 -19.09
C GLY A 5 -13.03 10.74 -18.02
N SER A 6 -12.26 9.73 -18.39
CA SER A 6 -11.46 8.90 -17.46
C SER A 6 -10.00 9.31 -17.33
N MET A 7 -9.56 10.41 -17.98
CA MET A 7 -8.16 10.83 -17.99
C MET A 7 -8.02 12.29 -17.55
N GLU A 8 -6.93 12.58 -16.84
CA GLU A 8 -6.61 13.92 -16.35
C GLU A 8 -6.08 14.80 -17.46
N GLU A 9 -6.59 16.05 -17.52
CA GLU A 9 -6.11 17.11 -18.39
C GLU A 9 -5.50 18.23 -17.55
N LEU A 10 -4.55 18.98 -18.13
CA LEU A 10 -3.89 20.10 -17.43
C LEU A 10 -4.60 21.42 -17.71
N TYR A 11 -5.01 22.08 -16.64
CA TYR A 11 -5.59 23.43 -16.69
C TYR A 11 -4.79 24.39 -15.81
N ALA A 12 -4.74 25.64 -16.19
CA ALA A 12 -4.20 26.74 -15.40
C ALA A 12 -5.30 27.65 -14.90
N VAL A 13 -5.13 28.19 -13.69
CA VAL A 13 -5.98 29.24 -13.12
C VAL A 13 -5.09 30.23 -12.36
N GLN A 14 -5.45 31.52 -12.38
CA GLN A 14 -4.71 32.53 -11.62
C GLN A 14 -4.87 32.29 -10.11
N ALA A 15 -3.82 32.53 -9.31
CA ALA A 15 -3.84 32.30 -7.86
C ALA A 15 -4.94 33.09 -7.14
N LYS A 16 -5.35 34.26 -7.66
CA LYS A 16 -6.45 35.08 -7.16
C LYS A 16 -7.84 34.57 -7.59
N GLY A 17 -7.91 33.44 -8.33
CA GLY A 17 -9.14 32.90 -8.90
C GLY A 17 -9.46 33.48 -10.28
N GLY A 18 -10.59 33.07 -10.82
CA GLY A 18 -11.05 33.44 -12.15
C GLY A 18 -11.32 32.23 -13.04
N ARG A 19 -11.41 32.48 -14.35
CA ARG A 19 -11.63 31.43 -15.35
C ARG A 19 -10.35 30.56 -15.48
N TYR A 20 -10.53 29.24 -15.51
CA TYR A 20 -9.45 28.32 -15.84
C TYR A 20 -9.32 28.16 -17.36
N GLU A 21 -8.11 27.94 -17.82
CA GLU A 21 -7.75 27.73 -19.22
C GLU A 21 -7.05 26.38 -19.37
N GLN A 22 -7.38 25.65 -20.44
CA GLN A 22 -6.75 24.38 -20.72
C GLN A 22 -5.32 24.61 -21.25
N VAL A 23 -4.34 24.02 -20.60
CA VAL A 23 -2.92 24.10 -20.99
C VAL A 23 -2.57 22.97 -21.94
N LEU A 24 -3.01 21.74 -21.60
CA LEU A 24 -2.80 20.55 -22.43
C LEU A 24 -4.12 19.81 -22.64
N ALA A 25 -4.40 19.42 -23.88
CA ALA A 25 -5.45 18.47 -24.22
C ALA A 25 -4.98 17.02 -24.07
N THR A 26 -3.67 16.78 -24.09
CA THR A 26 -3.05 15.46 -23.85
C THR A 26 -3.12 15.12 -22.37
N PRO A 27 -3.56 13.90 -22.00
CA PRO A 27 -3.56 13.48 -20.60
C PRO A 27 -2.16 13.55 -19.99
N ALA A 28 -2.04 14.29 -18.88
CA ALA A 28 -0.78 14.57 -18.23
C ALA A 28 -0.89 14.53 -16.71
N GLN A 29 0.10 13.96 -16.05
CA GLN A 29 0.23 13.85 -14.59
C GLN A 29 1.63 14.26 -14.14
N PHE A 30 1.81 14.57 -12.86
CA PHE A 30 3.11 14.86 -12.25
C PHE A 30 3.93 15.90 -13.01
N ILE A 31 3.37 17.11 -13.06
CA ILE A 31 3.98 18.23 -13.78
C ILE A 31 5.15 18.80 -12.95
N SER A 32 6.31 18.97 -13.61
CA SER A 32 7.47 19.66 -13.03
C SER A 32 7.92 20.78 -13.98
N PHE A 33 7.89 22.03 -13.52
CA PHE A 33 8.31 23.19 -14.30
C PHE A 33 9.82 23.42 -14.22
N SER A 34 10.39 23.90 -15.34
CA SER A 34 11.71 24.51 -15.32
C SER A 34 11.71 25.80 -14.47
N GLU A 35 12.86 26.23 -13.94
CA GLU A 35 13.00 27.42 -13.09
C GLU A 35 12.47 28.68 -13.78
N ASP A 36 12.64 28.80 -15.10
CA ASP A 36 12.18 29.95 -15.90
C ASP A 36 10.71 29.81 -16.37
N GLY A 37 10.04 28.70 -16.04
CA GLY A 37 8.65 28.40 -16.41
C GLY A 37 8.39 28.20 -17.90
N LYS A 38 9.41 28.17 -18.76
CA LYS A 38 9.24 28.05 -20.21
C LYS A 38 9.03 26.64 -20.68
N THR A 39 9.47 25.65 -19.90
CA THR A 39 9.26 24.25 -20.20
C THR A 39 8.74 23.53 -18.96
N PHE A 40 8.09 22.41 -19.18
CA PHE A 40 7.78 21.50 -18.09
C PHE A 40 7.87 20.05 -18.52
N LEU A 41 8.24 19.21 -17.57
CA LEU A 41 8.17 17.75 -17.69
C LEU A 41 6.80 17.28 -17.22
N TYR A 42 6.31 16.24 -17.86
CA TYR A 42 5.09 15.55 -17.42
C TYR A 42 5.18 14.06 -17.72
N GLN A 43 4.42 13.30 -16.95
CA GLN A 43 4.15 11.89 -17.21
C GLN A 43 2.88 11.81 -18.04
N ASP A 44 2.89 11.08 -19.16
CA ASP A 44 1.68 10.84 -19.93
C ASP A 44 0.76 9.80 -19.24
N ARG A 45 -0.47 9.75 -19.71
CA ARG A 45 -1.44 8.73 -19.30
C ARG A 45 -2.20 8.24 -20.54
N LYS A 46 -1.91 7.02 -20.94
CA LYS A 46 -2.47 6.40 -22.15
C LYS A 46 -3.69 5.52 -21.86
N GLY A 47 -3.97 5.21 -20.59
CA GLY A 47 -5.07 4.36 -20.18
C GLY A 47 -5.25 4.25 -18.67
N GLY A 48 -6.26 3.49 -18.24
CA GLY A 48 -6.49 3.14 -16.84
C GLY A 48 -5.60 1.97 -16.45
N GLU A 49 -4.50 2.23 -15.75
CA GLU A 49 -3.61 1.20 -15.23
C GLU A 49 -3.42 1.37 -13.73
N ASN A 50 -3.32 0.23 -13.03
CA ASN A 50 -3.03 0.22 -11.61
C ASN A 50 -1.57 0.66 -11.39
N GLU A 51 -1.37 1.81 -10.74
CA GLU A 51 -0.05 2.37 -10.48
C GLU A 51 0.83 1.53 -9.55
N TRP A 52 0.25 0.58 -8.81
CA TRP A 52 0.96 -0.34 -7.94
C TRP A 52 1.53 -1.56 -8.65
N ARG A 53 1.10 -1.79 -9.90
CA ARG A 53 1.58 -2.89 -10.72
C ARG A 53 3.09 -2.76 -11.00
N LYS A 54 3.80 -3.89 -10.94
CA LYS A 54 5.23 -4.01 -11.27
C LYS A 54 5.41 -4.71 -12.62
N HIS A 55 6.55 -4.47 -13.26
CA HIS A 55 6.97 -5.12 -14.50
C HIS A 55 5.93 -5.01 -15.63
N HIS A 56 5.23 -3.89 -15.66
CA HIS A 56 4.24 -3.64 -16.67
C HIS A 56 4.90 -3.18 -17.96
N THR A 57 4.69 -3.92 -19.03
CA THR A 57 5.06 -3.57 -20.40
C THR A 57 3.83 -3.70 -21.29
N SER A 58 3.39 -2.62 -21.90
CA SER A 58 2.27 -2.59 -22.84
C SER A 58 2.21 -1.23 -23.54
N SER A 59 1.29 -1.08 -24.48
CA SER A 59 1.06 0.21 -25.18
C SER A 59 0.56 1.34 -24.29
N ILE A 60 0.17 1.06 -23.04
CA ILE A 60 -0.31 2.08 -22.09
C ILE A 60 0.69 2.38 -20.96
N THR A 61 1.93 1.84 -21.02
CA THR A 61 3.01 2.25 -20.13
C THR A 61 3.30 3.74 -20.26
N ARG A 62 3.62 4.34 -19.15
CA ARG A 62 3.82 5.78 -19.03
C ARG A 62 5.21 6.18 -19.47
N ASP A 63 5.29 7.29 -20.17
CA ASP A 63 6.52 7.93 -20.57
C ASP A 63 6.64 9.34 -20.01
N ILE A 64 7.88 9.83 -19.95
CA ILE A 64 8.18 11.20 -19.57
C ILE A 64 8.33 12.04 -20.84
N TRP A 65 7.64 13.18 -20.86
CA TRP A 65 7.66 14.15 -21.94
C TRP A 65 8.10 15.52 -21.45
N LEU A 66 8.76 16.25 -22.30
CA LEU A 66 9.06 17.67 -22.15
C LEU A 66 8.12 18.47 -23.05
N TYR A 67 7.48 19.49 -22.48
CA TYR A 67 6.65 20.45 -23.19
C TYR A 67 7.31 21.82 -23.20
N ASP A 68 7.39 22.45 -24.36
CA ASP A 68 7.86 23.82 -24.55
C ASP A 68 6.65 24.75 -24.69
N THR A 69 6.50 25.68 -23.76
CA THR A 69 5.31 26.55 -23.69
C THR A 69 5.25 27.58 -24.82
N ALA A 70 6.41 27.97 -25.38
CA ALA A 70 6.47 28.96 -26.44
C ALA A 70 6.13 28.37 -27.82
N THR A 71 6.54 27.13 -28.05
CA THR A 71 6.35 26.48 -29.36
C THR A 71 5.21 25.48 -29.40
N GLY A 72 4.69 25.08 -28.21
CA GLY A 72 3.69 24.03 -28.10
C GLY A 72 4.23 22.62 -28.42
N LYS A 73 5.55 22.45 -28.47
CA LYS A 73 6.17 21.19 -28.88
C LYS A 73 6.27 20.21 -27.71
N HIS A 74 5.85 18.98 -27.95
CA HIS A 74 6.09 17.84 -27.07
C HIS A 74 7.28 17.03 -27.53
N THR A 75 8.18 16.67 -26.62
CA THR A 75 9.35 15.85 -26.92
C THR A 75 9.48 14.72 -25.90
N GLN A 76 9.33 13.49 -26.36
CA GLN A 76 9.48 12.30 -25.51
C GLN A 76 10.92 12.21 -24.99
N GLN A 77 11.07 11.97 -23.71
CA GLN A 77 12.34 11.87 -23.03
C GLN A 77 12.75 10.42 -22.78
N THR A 78 11.82 9.56 -22.37
CA THR A 78 12.10 8.15 -22.08
C THR A 78 11.86 7.27 -23.32
N GLN A 79 12.67 6.23 -23.47
CA GLN A 79 12.58 5.29 -24.60
C GLN A 79 12.47 3.83 -24.15
N TRP A 80 12.54 3.58 -22.85
CA TRP A 80 12.35 2.23 -22.31
C TRP A 80 10.86 1.87 -22.30
N GLU A 81 10.50 0.68 -22.75
CA GLU A 81 9.13 0.23 -23.01
C GLU A 81 8.29 -0.03 -21.75
N GLY A 82 8.90 -0.04 -20.57
CA GLY A 82 8.21 -0.17 -19.28
C GLY A 82 7.83 1.18 -18.67
N GLU A 83 7.38 1.15 -17.43
CA GLU A 83 6.86 2.31 -16.72
C GLU A 83 7.92 3.34 -16.33
N ASN A 84 7.74 4.59 -16.71
CA ASN A 84 8.54 5.75 -16.33
C ASN A 84 7.63 6.79 -15.68
N ARG A 85 7.94 7.24 -14.45
CA ARG A 85 7.01 8.02 -13.62
C ARG A 85 7.66 9.15 -12.85
N ASN A 86 6.84 10.09 -12.35
CA ASN A 86 7.22 11.14 -11.40
C ASN A 86 8.46 11.94 -11.81
N PRO A 87 8.44 12.64 -12.96
CA PRO A 87 9.59 13.44 -13.37
C PRO A 87 9.76 14.70 -12.53
N HIS A 88 11.00 15.04 -12.17
CA HIS A 88 11.38 16.28 -11.51
C HIS A 88 12.65 16.84 -12.10
N PHE A 89 12.67 18.12 -12.47
CA PHE A 89 13.91 18.77 -12.88
C PHE A 89 14.97 18.65 -11.78
N ALA A 90 16.19 18.36 -12.19
CA ALA A 90 17.34 18.50 -11.31
C ALA A 90 17.69 19.98 -11.13
N LYS A 91 18.40 20.31 -10.06
CA LYS A 91 18.80 21.68 -9.74
C LYS A 91 19.61 22.38 -10.85
N ASP A 92 20.29 21.61 -11.69
CA ASP A 92 21.07 22.13 -12.82
C ASP A 92 20.20 22.62 -13.99
N GLY A 93 18.89 22.35 -13.97
CA GLY A 93 17.94 22.64 -15.06
C GLY A 93 18.25 21.93 -16.39
N LYS A 94 19.28 21.08 -16.43
CA LYS A 94 19.75 20.38 -17.64
C LYS A 94 19.47 18.90 -17.63
N SER A 95 19.14 18.35 -16.47
CA SER A 95 18.79 16.96 -16.25
C SER A 95 17.50 16.87 -15.40
N PHE A 96 16.96 15.67 -15.28
CA PHE A 96 15.80 15.40 -14.45
C PHE A 96 15.89 14.05 -13.79
N TYR A 97 15.23 13.92 -12.64
CA TYR A 97 15.02 12.66 -11.92
C TYR A 97 13.66 12.08 -12.27
N TYR A 98 13.56 10.76 -12.27
CA TYR A 98 12.31 10.05 -12.50
C TYR A 98 12.37 8.65 -11.88
N LEU A 99 11.22 8.00 -11.77
CA LEU A 99 11.12 6.60 -11.34
C LEU A 99 11.03 5.71 -12.56
N SER A 100 11.86 4.67 -12.62
CA SER A 100 11.83 3.64 -13.65
C SER A 100 12.21 2.28 -13.06
N GLU A 101 11.62 1.22 -13.58
CA GLU A 101 11.94 -0.16 -13.17
C GLU A 101 12.82 -0.91 -14.16
N GLN A 102 13.44 -0.22 -15.12
CA GLN A 102 14.37 -0.84 -16.09
C GLN A 102 15.57 -1.55 -15.44
N GLY A 103 15.86 -1.26 -14.16
CA GLY A 103 16.84 -1.98 -13.34
C GLY A 103 16.29 -3.16 -12.54
N GLY A 104 15.07 -3.64 -12.82
CA GLY A 104 14.42 -4.78 -12.18
C GLY A 104 13.36 -4.43 -11.15
N THR A 105 13.42 -3.26 -10.51
CA THR A 105 12.36 -2.67 -9.68
C THR A 105 12.44 -1.16 -9.76
N PHE A 106 11.35 -0.45 -9.42
CA PHE A 106 11.38 1.01 -9.43
C PHE A 106 12.48 1.56 -8.55
N ASN A 107 13.33 2.36 -9.15
CA ASN A 107 14.39 3.13 -8.52
C ASN A 107 14.37 4.56 -9.05
N VAL A 108 15.07 5.48 -8.40
CA VAL A 108 15.33 6.81 -8.92
C VAL A 108 16.38 6.71 -10.01
N TRP A 109 16.07 7.31 -11.15
CA TRP A 109 16.97 7.48 -12.30
C TRP A 109 17.19 8.97 -12.56
N GLN A 110 18.32 9.31 -13.13
CA GLN A 110 18.63 10.66 -13.63
C GLN A 110 18.97 10.58 -15.11
N MET A 111 18.49 11.55 -15.88
CA MET A 111 18.75 11.63 -17.32
C MET A 111 18.93 13.09 -17.74
N PRO A 112 19.96 13.41 -18.54
CA PRO A 112 20.04 14.70 -19.22
C PRO A 112 18.89 14.88 -20.21
N ILE A 113 18.36 16.09 -20.31
CA ILE A 113 17.25 16.40 -21.24
C ILE A 113 17.65 16.07 -22.66
N GLY A 114 16.81 15.31 -23.37
CA GLY A 114 17.01 14.90 -24.75
C GLY A 114 18.06 13.81 -24.97
N LYS A 115 18.58 13.18 -23.90
CA LYS A 115 19.65 12.18 -24.00
C LYS A 115 19.32 10.88 -23.31
N ALA A 116 18.34 10.15 -23.82
CA ALA A 116 17.86 8.90 -23.24
C ALA A 116 18.96 7.85 -23.03
N SER A 117 19.95 7.79 -23.90
CA SER A 117 21.09 6.86 -23.80
C SER A 117 22.04 7.15 -22.63
N GLU A 118 21.98 8.35 -22.05
CA GLU A 118 22.80 8.77 -20.90
C GLU A 118 22.05 8.59 -19.55
N ALA A 119 20.90 7.94 -19.54
CA ALA A 119 20.14 7.67 -18.33
C ALA A 119 20.94 6.80 -17.34
N LYS A 120 20.93 7.17 -16.06
CA LYS A 120 21.68 6.50 -15.00
C LYS A 120 20.79 6.21 -13.80
N GLN A 121 20.90 5.00 -13.29
CA GLN A 121 20.25 4.62 -12.03
C GLN A 121 20.97 5.30 -10.85
N VAL A 122 20.20 5.95 -9.99
CA VAL A 122 20.71 6.75 -8.86
C VAL A 122 20.57 5.99 -7.54
N THR A 123 19.49 5.24 -7.37
CA THR A 123 19.26 4.37 -6.20
C THR A 123 19.29 2.91 -6.62
N SER A 124 19.64 1.99 -5.70
CA SER A 124 19.86 0.57 -6.01
C SER A 124 19.07 -0.38 -5.11
N PHE A 125 17.84 0.00 -4.77
CA PHE A 125 16.93 -0.86 -4.02
C PHE A 125 16.51 -2.07 -4.85
N LYS A 126 16.38 -3.25 -4.21
CA LYS A 126 16.11 -4.51 -4.92
C LYS A 126 14.79 -5.16 -4.53
N THR A 127 14.36 -5.02 -3.27
CA THR A 127 13.24 -5.79 -2.71
C THR A 127 11.89 -5.13 -2.99
N HIS A 128 11.79 -3.83 -2.73
CA HIS A 128 10.56 -3.07 -2.88
C HIS A 128 10.73 -1.95 -3.92
N PRO A 129 9.64 -1.49 -4.54
CA PRO A 129 9.71 -0.34 -5.44
C PRO A 129 9.89 0.97 -4.67
N VAL A 130 10.69 1.88 -5.19
CA VAL A 130 10.68 3.29 -4.81
C VAL A 130 9.41 3.94 -5.36
N ARG A 131 8.77 4.80 -4.56
CA ARG A 131 7.50 5.48 -4.88
C ARG A 131 7.52 6.94 -4.45
N PHE A 132 6.58 7.74 -4.96
CA PHE A 132 6.33 9.10 -4.50
C PHE A 132 7.55 10.02 -4.55
N LEU A 133 8.32 9.95 -5.63
CA LEU A 133 9.48 10.82 -5.83
C LEU A 133 9.04 12.29 -5.84
N SER A 134 9.74 13.11 -5.11
CA SER A 134 9.68 14.57 -5.16
C SER A 134 11.08 15.16 -5.08
N ALA A 135 11.24 16.38 -5.53
CA ALA A 135 12.49 17.12 -5.49
C ALA A 135 12.24 18.53 -4.94
N ALA A 136 13.14 19.00 -4.09
CA ALA A 136 13.16 20.39 -3.61
C ALA A 136 14.14 21.23 -4.43
N ASP A 137 13.96 22.55 -4.42
CA ASP A 137 14.79 23.52 -5.17
C ASP A 137 16.29 23.47 -4.79
N ASN A 138 16.59 23.02 -3.59
CA ASN A 138 17.97 22.82 -3.14
C ASN A 138 18.62 21.54 -3.70
N GLY A 139 17.90 20.76 -4.50
CA GLY A 139 18.35 19.50 -5.09
C GLY A 139 18.20 18.28 -4.19
N MET A 140 17.49 18.40 -3.05
CA MET A 140 17.16 17.26 -2.20
C MET A 140 16.02 16.48 -2.82
N LEU A 141 16.17 15.16 -2.91
CA LEU A 141 15.14 14.22 -3.30
C LEU A 141 14.48 13.62 -2.06
N CYS A 142 13.19 13.42 -2.14
CA CYS A 142 12.41 12.70 -1.14
C CYS A 142 11.56 11.62 -1.84
N PHE A 143 11.50 10.44 -1.25
CA PHE A 143 10.72 9.32 -1.82
C PHE A 143 10.34 8.29 -0.76
N GLY A 144 9.32 7.51 -1.06
CA GLY A 144 8.89 6.37 -0.25
C GLY A 144 9.61 5.07 -0.65
N TYR A 145 10.00 4.28 0.32
CA TYR A 145 10.50 2.92 0.13
C TYR A 145 10.11 2.05 1.33
N ASN A 146 9.46 0.92 1.06
CA ASN A 146 9.01 -0.04 2.10
C ASN A 146 8.23 0.59 3.26
N GLY A 147 7.29 1.49 2.96
CA GLY A 147 6.47 2.18 3.96
C GLY A 147 7.17 3.31 4.72
N GLU A 148 8.45 3.57 4.44
CA GLU A 148 9.26 4.59 5.09
C GLU A 148 9.61 5.73 4.13
N ILE A 149 9.93 6.89 4.68
CA ILE A 149 10.36 8.07 3.92
C ILE A 149 11.88 8.16 3.91
N TYR A 150 12.43 8.35 2.72
CA TYR A 150 13.85 8.54 2.50
C TYR A 150 14.14 9.91 1.89
N THR A 151 15.26 10.48 2.26
CA THR A 151 15.81 11.69 1.64
C THR A 151 17.20 11.42 1.09
N MET A 152 17.59 12.15 0.02
CA MET A 152 18.88 11.99 -0.62
C MET A 152 19.31 13.31 -1.27
N GLN A 153 20.53 13.76 -1.02
CA GLN A 153 21.17 14.79 -1.83
C GLN A 153 21.85 14.17 -3.03
N GLU A 154 22.04 14.95 -4.07
CA GLU A 154 22.77 14.52 -5.27
C GLU A 154 24.12 13.87 -4.90
N LYS A 155 24.42 12.72 -5.49
CA LYS A 155 25.64 11.92 -5.25
C LYS A 155 25.81 11.35 -3.84
N GLN A 156 24.82 11.48 -2.97
CA GLN A 156 24.81 10.86 -1.64
C GLN A 156 23.97 9.58 -1.63
N GLN A 157 24.16 8.77 -0.59
CA GLN A 157 23.31 7.58 -0.38
C GLN A 157 21.95 8.00 0.22
N PRO A 158 20.87 7.29 -0.10
CA PRO A 158 19.58 7.50 0.54
C PRO A 158 19.66 7.32 2.06
N LYS A 159 19.04 8.23 2.80
CA LYS A 159 18.94 8.17 4.25
C LYS A 159 17.47 8.12 4.66
N LYS A 160 17.12 7.13 5.49
CA LYS A 160 15.80 7.05 6.10
C LYS A 160 15.58 8.26 7.00
N LEU A 161 14.43 8.89 6.85
CA LEU A 161 14.02 10.01 7.71
C LEU A 161 13.53 9.48 9.06
N GLY A 162 14.13 9.90 10.14
CA GLY A 162 13.62 9.66 11.49
C GLY A 162 12.46 10.61 11.78
N ILE A 163 11.26 10.06 11.93
CA ILE A 163 10.07 10.83 12.28
C ILE A 163 9.68 10.46 13.70
N GLU A 164 9.68 11.46 14.57
CA GLU A 164 9.13 11.35 15.94
C GLU A 164 7.83 12.12 16.00
N ILE A 165 6.77 11.46 16.45
CA ILE A 165 5.49 12.11 16.70
C ILE A 165 5.39 12.32 18.21
N VAL A 166 5.54 13.58 18.63
CA VAL A 166 5.28 13.97 20.01
C VAL A 166 3.80 14.27 20.14
N SER A 167 3.11 13.49 20.97
CA SER A 167 1.69 13.67 21.29
C SER A 167 1.56 14.21 22.69
N ASP A 168 0.85 15.32 22.86
CA ASP A 168 0.44 15.86 24.15
C ASP A 168 -0.76 15.11 24.74
N ASP A 169 -0.92 13.82 24.39
CA ASP A 169 -2.00 13.00 24.91
C ASP A 169 -1.80 12.85 26.44
N PRO A 170 -2.67 13.45 27.25
CA PRO A 170 -2.56 13.37 28.72
C PRO A 170 -2.80 11.91 29.10
N THR A 171 -1.72 11.22 29.42
CA THR A 171 -1.71 9.82 29.84
C THR A 171 -2.81 9.54 30.87
N GLY A 172 -3.70 8.62 30.57
CA GLY A 172 -4.72 8.12 31.49
C GLY A 172 -6.14 8.61 31.28
N LYS A 173 -6.46 9.37 30.27
CA LYS A 173 -7.85 9.66 29.90
C LYS A 173 -8.36 8.61 28.93
N ASN A 174 -9.44 7.92 29.31
CA ASN A 174 -10.18 7.06 28.40
C ASN A 174 -10.79 7.90 27.27
N ASN A 175 -10.41 7.63 26.05
CA ASN A 175 -11.03 8.23 24.88
C ASN A 175 -12.28 7.42 24.50
N TYR A 176 -13.46 8.04 24.63
CA TYR A 176 -14.71 7.47 24.14
C TYR A 176 -14.92 7.89 22.70
N PHE A 177 -15.16 6.94 21.83
CA PHE A 177 -15.52 7.20 20.44
C PHE A 177 -16.60 6.25 19.96
N SER A 178 -17.49 6.74 19.11
CA SER A 178 -18.50 5.91 18.46
C SER A 178 -17.91 5.25 17.24
N VAL A 179 -18.08 3.93 17.12
CA VAL A 179 -17.72 3.17 15.94
C VAL A 179 -18.97 3.03 15.08
N SER A 180 -19.03 3.77 13.98
CA SER A 180 -20.17 3.77 13.06
C SER A 180 -19.93 2.89 11.80
N SER A 181 -18.71 2.44 11.58
CA SER A 181 -18.32 1.61 10.43
C SER A 181 -17.21 0.66 10.80
N GLY A 182 -17.20 -0.49 10.16
CA GLY A 182 -16.15 -1.49 10.25
C GLY A 182 -15.90 -2.14 8.89
N SER A 183 -14.77 -2.80 8.76
CA SER A 183 -14.39 -3.61 7.61
C SER A 183 -14.24 -5.08 8.02
N TYR A 184 -14.17 -5.97 7.04
CA TYR A 184 -13.95 -7.40 7.26
C TYR A 184 -14.96 -8.05 8.21
N GLY A 185 -16.26 -7.78 8.02
CA GLY A 185 -17.31 -8.37 8.84
C GLY A 185 -17.37 -9.90 8.69
N THR A 186 -17.41 -10.64 9.81
CA THR A 186 -17.63 -12.09 9.82
C THR A 186 -18.56 -12.47 10.98
N VAL A 187 -19.32 -13.55 10.79
CA VAL A 187 -20.27 -14.07 11.77
C VAL A 187 -19.73 -15.36 12.37
N SER A 188 -19.93 -15.56 13.68
CA SER A 188 -19.55 -16.82 14.33
C SER A 188 -20.38 -18.00 13.78
N PRO A 189 -19.86 -19.23 13.81
CA PRO A 189 -20.56 -20.40 13.31
C PRO A 189 -21.96 -20.63 13.95
N ASP A 190 -22.14 -20.25 15.21
CA ASP A 190 -23.42 -20.33 15.91
C ASP A 190 -24.35 -19.12 15.68
N GLY A 191 -23.93 -18.13 14.88
CA GLY A 191 -24.68 -16.92 14.56
C GLY A 191 -24.85 -15.93 15.71
N LYS A 192 -24.17 -16.12 16.86
CA LYS A 192 -24.38 -15.30 18.07
C LYS A 192 -23.42 -14.13 18.20
N MET A 193 -22.37 -14.06 17.37
CA MET A 193 -21.39 -12.99 17.39
C MET A 193 -21.08 -12.49 15.99
N ILE A 194 -20.76 -11.21 15.90
CA ILE A 194 -20.22 -10.58 14.70
C ILE A 194 -18.85 -10.01 15.08
N ALA A 195 -17.82 -10.34 14.29
CA ALA A 195 -16.52 -9.70 14.40
C ALA A 195 -16.32 -8.69 13.27
N THR A 196 -15.69 -7.58 13.58
CA THR A 196 -15.39 -6.53 12.62
C THR A 196 -14.09 -5.83 13.00
N ILE A 197 -13.41 -5.28 11.99
CA ILE A 197 -12.26 -4.40 12.20
C ILE A 197 -12.73 -2.96 12.13
N SER A 198 -12.40 -2.19 13.15
CA SER A 198 -12.62 -0.74 13.16
C SER A 198 -11.39 -0.01 13.65
N ARG A 199 -10.92 0.98 12.91
CA ARG A 199 -9.70 1.76 13.20
C ARG A 199 -8.46 0.88 13.43
N GLY A 200 -8.35 -0.22 12.67
CA GLY A 200 -7.25 -1.18 12.79
C GLY A 200 -7.40 -2.22 13.89
N GLU A 201 -8.42 -2.16 14.72
CA GLU A 201 -8.61 -3.05 15.86
C GLU A 201 -9.76 -4.03 15.65
N LEU A 202 -9.62 -5.21 16.21
CA LEU A 202 -10.65 -6.26 16.18
C LEU A 202 -11.66 -6.08 17.30
N PHE A 203 -12.93 -6.02 16.92
CA PHE A 203 -14.08 -6.00 17.84
C PHE A 203 -14.98 -7.21 17.61
N VAL A 204 -15.54 -7.73 18.68
CA VAL A 204 -16.58 -8.77 18.66
C VAL A 204 -17.82 -8.26 19.36
N THR A 205 -18.95 -8.31 18.66
CA THR A 205 -20.27 -7.86 19.14
C THR A 205 -21.19 -9.05 19.28
N ALA A 206 -21.90 -9.17 20.42
CA ALA A 206 -22.97 -10.14 20.58
C ALA A 206 -24.20 -9.72 19.76
N VAL A 207 -24.86 -10.69 19.11
CA VAL A 207 -26.07 -10.41 18.29
C VAL A 207 -27.30 -10.16 19.20
N ASP A 208 -27.41 -10.93 20.28
CA ASP A 208 -28.58 -10.88 21.14
C ASP A 208 -28.57 -9.75 22.17
N TYR A 209 -27.41 -9.16 22.45
CA TYR A 209 -27.23 -8.10 23.44
C TYR A 209 -26.32 -7.00 22.95
N PRO A 210 -26.49 -5.73 23.37
CA PRO A 210 -25.67 -4.61 22.95
C PRO A 210 -24.29 -4.62 23.64
N THR A 211 -23.59 -5.76 23.56
CA THR A 211 -22.26 -5.95 24.14
C THR A 211 -21.25 -6.05 23.03
N THR A 212 -20.31 -5.13 23.01
CA THR A 212 -19.17 -5.13 22.09
C THR A 212 -17.87 -5.16 22.87
N LYS A 213 -17.01 -6.08 22.55
CA LYS A 213 -15.71 -6.23 23.17
C LYS A 213 -14.61 -5.92 22.15
N ARG A 214 -13.68 -5.06 22.54
CA ARG A 214 -12.41 -4.90 21.83
C ARG A 214 -11.52 -6.09 22.15
N ILE A 215 -11.09 -6.81 21.16
CA ILE A 215 -10.25 -8.01 21.29
C ILE A 215 -8.77 -7.64 21.27
N THR A 216 -8.36 -6.78 20.32
CA THR A 216 -6.98 -6.34 20.17
C THR A 216 -6.80 -4.91 20.69
N GLN A 217 -5.58 -4.60 21.14
CA GLN A 217 -5.20 -3.26 21.59
C GLN A 217 -3.75 -3.01 21.21
N THR A 218 -3.53 -2.74 19.93
CA THR A 218 -2.19 -2.54 19.37
C THR A 218 -2.11 -1.20 18.64
N ALA A 219 -0.90 -0.74 18.36
CA ALA A 219 -0.69 0.45 17.53
C ALA A 219 -0.72 0.11 16.02
N GLN A 220 -0.67 -1.18 15.70
CA GLN A 220 -0.65 -1.72 14.35
C GLN A 220 -2.08 -2.07 13.89
N SER A 221 -2.22 -2.41 12.62
CA SER A 221 -3.51 -2.80 12.06
C SER A 221 -3.76 -4.30 12.12
N GLU A 222 -5.03 -4.65 12.35
CA GLU A 222 -5.58 -5.98 12.17
C GLU A 222 -6.51 -6.04 10.95
N VAL A 223 -6.57 -7.19 10.28
CA VAL A 223 -7.46 -7.41 9.12
C VAL A 223 -7.97 -8.85 9.06
N ALA A 224 -9.05 -9.04 8.30
CA ALA A 224 -9.59 -10.33 7.88
C ALA A 224 -9.79 -11.34 9.02
N PRO A 225 -10.63 -11.03 10.03
CA PRO A 225 -10.93 -11.97 11.10
C PRO A 225 -11.79 -13.15 10.60
N THR A 226 -11.58 -14.33 11.19
CA THR A 226 -12.36 -15.53 10.94
C THR A 226 -12.56 -16.33 12.21
N PHE A 227 -13.79 -16.73 12.51
CA PHE A 227 -14.07 -17.55 13.69
C PHE A 227 -13.71 -19.01 13.47
N ALA A 228 -13.13 -19.64 14.48
CA ALA A 228 -13.02 -21.09 14.54
C ALA A 228 -14.39 -21.74 14.86
N ALA A 229 -14.52 -23.02 14.55
CA ALA A 229 -15.76 -23.79 14.79
C ALA A 229 -16.19 -23.89 16.26
N ASP A 230 -15.27 -23.61 17.19
CA ASP A 230 -15.53 -23.64 18.64
C ASP A 230 -16.26 -22.40 19.17
N ASN A 231 -16.47 -21.35 18.36
CA ASN A 231 -17.02 -20.04 18.74
C ASN A 231 -16.23 -19.32 19.86
N ARG A 232 -15.06 -19.83 20.22
CA ARG A 232 -14.23 -19.35 21.33
C ARG A 232 -12.88 -18.83 20.85
N THR A 233 -12.52 -19.14 19.61
CA THR A 233 -11.27 -18.74 18.97
C THR A 233 -11.58 -17.95 17.71
N ILE A 234 -10.83 -16.87 17.50
CA ILE A 234 -10.83 -16.08 16.26
C ILE A 234 -9.41 -15.95 15.76
N ALA A 235 -9.20 -16.16 14.46
CA ALA A 235 -7.94 -15.88 13.79
C ALA A 235 -8.06 -14.58 13.00
N TYR A 236 -6.97 -13.85 12.87
CA TYR A 236 -6.87 -12.58 12.14
C TYR A 236 -5.43 -12.33 11.71
N ALA A 237 -5.21 -11.48 10.74
CA ALA A 237 -3.88 -11.03 10.39
C ALA A 237 -3.55 -9.71 11.10
N SER A 238 -2.33 -9.59 11.62
CA SER A 238 -1.81 -8.40 12.30
C SER A 238 -0.40 -8.08 11.80
N GLU A 239 -0.06 -6.81 11.67
CA GLU A 239 1.29 -6.35 11.29
C GLU A 239 2.19 -6.00 12.49
N ARG A 240 1.82 -6.42 13.70
CA ARG A 240 2.49 -6.04 14.97
C ARG A 240 3.97 -6.45 15.06
N ASP A 241 4.41 -7.40 14.25
CA ASP A 241 5.80 -7.86 14.19
C ASP A 241 6.60 -7.24 13.04
N GLY A 242 6.08 -6.19 12.40
CA GLY A 242 6.69 -5.52 11.25
C GLY A 242 6.39 -6.16 9.91
N ASN A 243 5.77 -7.34 9.89
CA ASN A 243 5.18 -8.01 8.74
C ASN A 243 3.80 -8.54 9.10
N TRP A 244 2.97 -8.77 8.12
CA TRP A 244 1.69 -9.42 8.34
C TRP A 244 1.88 -10.87 8.79
N ASN A 245 1.34 -11.19 9.95
CA ASN A 245 1.34 -12.55 10.49
C ASN A 245 -0.05 -12.91 11.01
N ILE A 246 -0.37 -14.19 11.08
CA ILE A 246 -1.67 -14.66 11.58
C ILE A 246 -1.57 -14.86 13.09
N TYR A 247 -2.51 -14.26 13.79
CA TYR A 247 -2.71 -14.39 15.23
C TYR A 247 -4.02 -15.09 15.51
N THR A 248 -4.10 -15.70 16.68
CA THR A 248 -5.34 -16.21 17.25
C THR A 248 -5.62 -15.53 18.59
N ALA A 249 -6.88 -15.19 18.83
CA ALA A 249 -7.36 -14.77 20.13
C ALA A 249 -8.36 -15.81 20.64
N THR A 250 -8.09 -16.38 21.82
CA THR A 250 -8.84 -17.50 22.37
C THR A 250 -9.32 -17.20 23.79
N VAL A 251 -10.56 -17.57 24.08
CA VAL A 251 -11.13 -17.50 25.43
C VAL A 251 -10.43 -18.49 26.35
N VAL A 252 -9.80 -18.00 27.43
CA VAL A 252 -9.00 -18.82 28.35
C VAL A 252 -9.87 -19.60 29.33
N ARG A 253 -10.86 -18.92 29.94
CA ARG A 253 -11.70 -19.50 30.98
C ARG A 253 -12.73 -20.44 30.40
N LYS A 254 -12.81 -21.66 30.92
CA LYS A 254 -13.69 -22.71 30.40
C LYS A 254 -15.20 -22.43 30.62
N ASP A 255 -15.53 -21.70 31.66
CA ASP A 255 -16.88 -21.30 32.03
C ASP A 255 -17.42 -20.11 31.22
N GLU A 256 -16.57 -19.41 30.52
CA GLU A 256 -16.96 -18.30 29.62
C GLU A 256 -17.40 -18.86 28.28
N PRO A 257 -18.60 -18.50 27.77
CA PRO A 257 -19.18 -19.15 26.61
C PRO A 257 -18.51 -18.77 25.28
N ASN A 258 -18.12 -17.52 25.14
CA ASN A 258 -17.62 -16.98 23.86
C ASN A 258 -16.80 -15.69 24.03
N LEU A 259 -16.25 -15.18 22.92
CA LEU A 259 -15.40 -13.99 22.90
C LEU A 259 -16.09 -12.71 23.37
N ALA A 260 -17.38 -12.51 23.06
CA ALA A 260 -18.08 -11.26 23.43
C ALA A 260 -18.18 -11.07 24.95
N TYR A 261 -18.24 -12.16 25.70
CA TYR A 261 -18.38 -12.16 27.16
C TYR A 261 -17.11 -12.57 27.92
N ALA A 262 -16.03 -12.89 27.18
CA ALA A 262 -14.80 -13.34 27.80
C ALA A 262 -14.16 -12.24 28.67
N THR A 263 -13.74 -12.57 29.87
CA THR A 263 -12.98 -11.68 30.75
C THR A 263 -11.49 -11.82 30.56
N LEU A 264 -11.05 -12.97 30.05
CA LEU A 264 -9.65 -13.25 29.76
C LEU A 264 -9.51 -13.88 28.38
N ILE A 265 -8.78 -13.19 27.51
CA ILE A 265 -8.45 -13.62 26.14
C ILE A 265 -6.94 -13.75 26.05
N GLU A 266 -6.48 -14.83 25.44
CA GLU A 266 -5.08 -15.03 25.13
C GLU A 266 -4.85 -14.85 23.63
N GLU A 267 -3.91 -13.96 23.27
CA GLU A 267 -3.49 -13.75 21.88
C GLU A 267 -2.14 -14.44 21.63
N LYS A 268 -2.04 -15.17 20.54
CA LYS A 268 -0.80 -15.86 20.15
C LYS A 268 -0.57 -15.77 18.65
N PRO A 269 0.70 -15.57 18.19
CA PRO A 269 1.03 -15.75 16.78
C PRO A 269 0.88 -17.23 16.41
N LEU A 270 0.25 -17.48 15.28
CA LEU A 270 0.09 -18.84 14.75
C LEU A 270 1.40 -19.35 14.14
N PHE A 271 2.19 -18.44 13.57
CA PHE A 271 3.51 -18.73 13.00
C PHE A 271 4.59 -17.95 13.76
N LYS A 272 5.64 -18.69 14.17
CA LYS A 272 6.81 -18.07 14.83
C LYS A 272 7.73 -17.33 13.88
N ASP A 273 7.76 -17.75 12.61
CA ASP A 273 8.51 -17.08 11.55
C ASP A 273 7.65 -16.01 10.89
N ASN A 274 8.08 -14.76 11.00
CA ASN A 274 7.39 -13.58 10.47
C ASN A 274 8.12 -12.93 9.28
N ARG A 275 9.08 -13.60 8.64
CA ARG A 275 9.83 -13.05 7.51
C ARG A 275 9.04 -12.94 6.20
N ILE A 276 7.89 -13.59 6.14
CA ILE A 276 7.00 -13.59 4.97
C ILE A 276 5.62 -13.15 5.43
N ASP A 277 5.01 -12.22 4.70
CA ASP A 277 3.64 -11.77 4.94
C ASP A 277 2.64 -12.93 4.85
N ARG A 278 1.79 -13.06 5.85
CA ARG A 278 0.66 -13.99 5.89
C ARG A 278 -0.60 -13.24 6.24
N SER A 279 -1.64 -13.41 5.42
CA SER A 279 -2.88 -12.64 5.55
C SER A 279 -4.10 -13.45 5.13
N TYR A 280 -5.29 -12.88 5.35
CA TYR A 280 -6.58 -13.45 4.94
C TYR A 280 -6.80 -14.88 5.43
N PRO A 281 -6.68 -15.16 6.74
CA PRO A 281 -6.98 -16.48 7.27
C PRO A 281 -8.46 -16.80 7.09
N GLN A 282 -8.78 -18.08 6.80
CA GLN A 282 -10.14 -18.59 6.74
C GLN A 282 -10.17 -20.03 7.24
N TYR A 283 -10.92 -20.27 8.31
CA TYR A 283 -11.14 -21.64 8.81
C TYR A 283 -11.98 -22.46 7.83
N SER A 284 -11.66 -23.74 7.73
CA SER A 284 -12.54 -24.70 7.06
C SER A 284 -13.85 -24.83 7.81
N PRO A 285 -14.97 -25.22 7.14
CA PRO A 285 -16.27 -25.39 7.79
C PRO A 285 -16.27 -26.38 8.97
N ASP A 286 -15.40 -27.40 8.91
CA ASP A 286 -15.25 -28.38 9.99
C ASP A 286 -14.22 -27.96 11.05
N GLY A 287 -13.59 -26.78 10.90
CA GLY A 287 -12.63 -26.21 11.84
C GLY A 287 -11.28 -26.92 11.94
N LYS A 288 -11.00 -27.90 11.05
CA LYS A 288 -9.76 -28.68 11.13
C LYS A 288 -8.60 -28.05 10.39
N GLU A 289 -8.87 -27.17 9.44
CA GLU A 289 -7.89 -26.52 8.61
C GLU A 289 -8.05 -24.99 8.63
N LEU A 290 -6.97 -24.29 8.36
CA LEU A 290 -6.95 -22.85 8.15
C LEU A 290 -6.25 -22.56 6.82
N ALA A 291 -6.97 -21.99 5.86
CA ALA A 291 -6.38 -21.46 4.63
C ALA A 291 -5.88 -20.04 4.87
N PHE A 292 -4.83 -19.62 4.18
CA PHE A 292 -4.28 -18.26 4.24
C PHE A 292 -3.44 -17.93 3.01
N VAL A 293 -3.23 -16.66 2.76
CA VAL A 293 -2.36 -16.16 1.70
C VAL A 293 -0.98 -15.88 2.25
N GLU A 294 0.06 -16.43 1.61
CA GLU A 294 1.47 -16.19 1.95
C GLU A 294 2.17 -15.47 0.80
N GLY A 295 2.90 -14.39 1.10
CA GLY A 295 3.67 -13.63 0.12
C GLY A 295 2.84 -13.06 -1.03
N ARG A 296 1.54 -12.77 -0.79
CA ARG A 296 0.55 -12.20 -1.72
C ARG A 296 0.11 -13.09 -2.88
N CYS A 297 0.73 -14.23 -3.11
CA CYS A 297 0.48 -15.03 -4.32
C CYS A 297 0.34 -16.54 -4.06
N ARG A 298 0.64 -17.01 -2.86
CA ARG A 298 0.54 -18.43 -2.53
C ARG A 298 -0.63 -18.70 -1.60
N LEU A 299 -1.54 -19.56 -2.01
CA LEU A 299 -2.58 -20.09 -1.13
C LEU A 299 -2.00 -21.29 -0.36
N MET A 300 -2.01 -21.19 0.94
CA MET A 300 -1.50 -22.19 1.88
C MET A 300 -2.63 -22.71 2.74
N VAL A 301 -2.52 -23.93 3.22
CA VAL A 301 -3.45 -24.53 4.18
C VAL A 301 -2.67 -25.16 5.33
N LEU A 302 -3.04 -24.78 6.55
CA LEU A 302 -2.55 -25.32 7.80
C LEU A 302 -3.52 -26.36 8.34
N ASP A 303 -3.07 -27.56 8.64
CA ASP A 303 -3.80 -28.53 9.47
C ASP A 303 -3.62 -28.11 10.96
N ILE A 304 -4.71 -27.77 11.61
CA ILE A 304 -4.71 -27.20 12.98
C ILE A 304 -4.15 -28.20 14.00
N LYS A 305 -4.46 -29.47 13.85
CA LYS A 305 -4.05 -30.52 14.81
C LYS A 305 -2.58 -30.86 14.70
N SER A 306 -2.07 -31.02 13.50
CA SER A 306 -0.69 -31.43 13.26
C SER A 306 0.29 -30.27 13.12
N GLY A 307 -0.20 -29.04 12.88
CA GLY A 307 0.62 -27.88 12.57
C GLY A 307 1.32 -27.95 11.19
N LYS A 308 0.96 -28.92 10.35
CA LYS A 308 1.56 -29.05 9.02
C LYS A 308 0.92 -28.09 8.03
N VAL A 309 1.76 -27.41 7.27
CA VAL A 309 1.34 -26.50 6.20
C VAL A 309 1.55 -27.17 4.85
N ARG A 310 0.55 -27.10 3.97
CA ARG A 310 0.65 -27.49 2.56
C ARG A 310 0.34 -26.31 1.65
N GLN A 311 0.99 -26.29 0.51
CA GLN A 311 0.80 -25.27 -0.51
C GLN A 311 -0.26 -25.74 -1.51
N ILE A 312 -1.21 -24.86 -1.85
CA ILE A 312 -2.25 -25.11 -2.86
C ILE A 312 -1.86 -24.50 -4.20
N THR A 313 -1.35 -23.24 -4.18
CA THR A 313 -0.89 -22.54 -5.38
C THR A 313 0.55 -22.11 -5.22
N ASP A 314 1.34 -22.13 -6.28
CA ASP A 314 2.74 -21.71 -6.27
C ASP A 314 2.93 -20.22 -6.59
N GLY A 315 1.86 -19.51 -6.97
CA GLY A 315 1.91 -18.10 -7.35
C GLY A 315 2.58 -17.81 -8.70
N SER A 316 3.02 -18.84 -9.42
CA SER A 316 3.72 -18.65 -10.72
C SER A 316 2.80 -18.11 -11.81
N LYS A 317 1.51 -18.41 -11.73
CA LYS A 317 0.50 -18.04 -12.74
C LYS A 317 -0.48 -16.96 -12.26
N HIS A 318 -0.42 -16.60 -10.99
CA HIS A 318 -1.33 -15.61 -10.42
C HIS A 318 -0.59 -14.69 -9.47
N TYR A 319 -0.60 -13.41 -9.77
CA TYR A 319 -0.06 -12.35 -8.92
C TYR A 319 -1.15 -11.31 -8.69
N SER A 320 -1.57 -11.16 -7.44
CA SER A 320 -2.53 -10.12 -7.08
C SER A 320 -1.83 -8.77 -6.90
N THR A 321 -2.21 -7.80 -7.70
CA THR A 321 -1.72 -6.42 -7.58
C THR A 321 -2.25 -5.71 -6.34
N THR A 322 -3.40 -6.15 -5.82
CA THR A 322 -4.06 -5.57 -4.64
C THR A 322 -3.70 -6.29 -3.33
N GLY A 323 -2.98 -7.42 -3.40
CA GLY A 323 -2.72 -8.28 -2.24
C GLY A 323 -3.90 -9.18 -1.86
N TYR A 324 -5.03 -9.09 -2.57
CA TYR A 324 -6.20 -9.93 -2.32
C TYR A 324 -6.18 -11.15 -3.24
N MET A 325 -6.20 -12.33 -2.67
CA MET A 325 -6.56 -13.55 -3.36
C MET A 325 -7.91 -14.00 -2.80
N HIS A 326 -8.96 -13.94 -3.63
CA HIS A 326 -10.26 -14.45 -3.24
C HIS A 326 -10.25 -15.97 -3.31
N TYR A 327 -10.62 -16.60 -2.23
CA TYR A 327 -10.81 -18.06 -2.15
C TYR A 327 -11.92 -18.38 -1.15
N SER A 328 -12.45 -19.56 -1.23
CA SER A 328 -13.46 -20.10 -0.32
C SER A 328 -13.27 -21.62 -0.17
N TRP A 329 -13.77 -22.16 0.90
CA TRP A 329 -13.84 -23.60 1.15
C TRP A 329 -15.00 -24.23 0.37
#